data_82905d8f9fbd784821c7c1538eabcec9
#
_entry.id   82905d8f9fbd784821c7c1538eabcec9
#
_cell.length_a   1.000
_cell.length_b   1.000
_cell.length_c   1.000
_cell.angle_alpha   90.00
_cell.angle_beta   90.00
_cell.angle_gamma   90.00
#
_symmetry.space_group_name_H-M   'P 1'
#
loop_
_entity.id
_entity.type
_entity.pdbx_description
1 polymer ?
#
loop_
_entity_poly.entity_id
_entity_poly.type
_entity_poly.pdbx_seq_one_letter_code
_entity_poly.pdbx_strand_id
1 'polypeptide(L)'
;MFKCLKDAQDFKFNDNGYLYIDVGTAIDAPTAAEFILKDSNTNVIGIEPYEKNIEILKNGRNPEGYNLPYIRLKDKTILKFGEVIKSFDNPFLLLECAIDKVVNPVMQDFYCTGDLNTGCSSLLEPNESILGVEVEKVKSVETVSLSMILDEMNFDGVTAVLKTDTQGKDFDVVRSMGRHLLKTFIVKSEYNTWGQYKNEPTDSGAAFEEYMKCIGFEVQRKDSADIFFINKKIQDSLTEDETLRLLKH
;
A
#
# COMPACT_ATOMS: atom_id res chain seq x y z
N MET A 1 9.05 -14.55 -16.23
CA MET A 1 8.02 -13.63 -15.70
C MET A 1 8.23 -13.57 -14.19
N PHE A 2 8.26 -12.39 -13.60
CA PHE A 2 8.38 -12.21 -12.15
C PHE A 2 7.20 -12.87 -11.45
N LYS A 3 7.44 -13.42 -10.24
CA LYS A 3 6.40 -14.17 -9.50
C LYS A 3 5.20 -13.29 -9.18
N CYS A 4 5.43 -12.06 -8.72
CA CYS A 4 4.36 -11.14 -8.37
C CYS A 4 3.42 -10.82 -9.55
N LEU A 5 3.94 -10.69 -10.77
CA LEU A 5 3.12 -10.46 -11.97
C LEU A 5 2.31 -11.70 -12.35
N LYS A 6 2.87 -12.90 -12.15
CA LYS A 6 2.12 -14.13 -12.36
C LYS A 6 1.00 -14.28 -11.35
N ASP A 7 1.28 -14.02 -10.07
CA ASP A 7 0.26 -14.07 -9.02
C ASP A 7 -0.86 -13.04 -9.28
N ALA A 8 -0.50 -11.86 -9.82
CA ALA A 8 -1.47 -10.85 -10.24
C ALA A 8 -2.36 -11.33 -11.40
N GLN A 9 -1.78 -11.96 -12.42
CA GLN A 9 -2.52 -12.50 -13.57
C GLN A 9 -3.55 -13.56 -13.16
N ASP A 10 -3.24 -14.36 -12.14
CA ASP A 10 -4.11 -15.44 -11.65
C ASP A 10 -5.23 -14.94 -10.70
N PHE A 11 -5.21 -13.67 -10.30
CA PHE A 11 -6.19 -13.10 -9.37
C PHE A 11 -7.58 -13.00 -9.98
N LYS A 12 -8.60 -13.37 -9.21
CA LYS A 12 -10.01 -13.30 -9.61
C LYS A 12 -10.70 -12.17 -8.87
N PHE A 13 -11.13 -11.17 -9.60
CA PHE A 13 -11.93 -10.09 -9.07
C PHE A 13 -13.35 -10.54 -8.73
N ASN A 14 -13.90 -9.93 -7.70
CA ASN A 14 -15.34 -9.84 -7.55
C ASN A 14 -15.85 -8.75 -8.52
N ASP A 15 -16.65 -9.14 -9.50
CA ASP A 15 -17.02 -8.30 -10.66
C ASP A 15 -17.70 -6.96 -10.28
N ASN A 16 -18.33 -6.90 -9.11
CA ASN A 16 -19.00 -5.69 -8.64
C ASN A 16 -18.24 -4.97 -7.52
N GLY A 17 -17.02 -5.43 -7.20
CA GLY A 17 -16.24 -4.90 -6.09
C GLY A 17 -15.32 -3.75 -6.50
N TYR A 18 -15.18 -2.78 -5.58
CA TYR A 18 -14.14 -1.78 -5.71
C TYR A 18 -12.77 -2.38 -5.43
N LEU A 19 -11.74 -1.84 -6.08
CA LEU A 19 -10.35 -2.22 -5.83
C LEU A 19 -9.74 -1.29 -4.77
N TYR A 20 -9.12 -1.91 -3.76
CA TYR A 20 -8.30 -1.27 -2.75
C TYR A 20 -6.88 -1.79 -2.82
N ILE A 21 -5.90 -0.90 -2.78
CA ILE A 21 -4.48 -1.25 -2.85
C ILE A 21 -3.78 -0.72 -1.61
N ASP A 22 -3.08 -1.59 -0.89
CA ASP A 22 -2.28 -1.27 0.29
C ASP A 22 -0.81 -1.60 0.01
N VAL A 23 0.01 -0.59 -0.28
CA VAL A 23 1.45 -0.75 -0.54
C VAL A 23 2.22 -0.44 0.73
N GLY A 24 3.03 -1.40 1.17
CA GLY A 24 3.66 -1.40 2.49
C GLY A 24 2.70 -1.91 3.55
N THR A 25 2.25 -3.17 3.42
CA THR A 25 1.31 -3.79 4.38
C THR A 25 1.96 -4.08 5.72
N ALA A 26 3.27 -4.11 5.80
CA ALA A 26 4.06 -4.47 6.98
C ALA A 26 3.64 -5.84 7.57
N ILE A 27 3.76 -6.01 8.90
CA ILE A 27 3.42 -7.27 9.59
C ILE A 27 1.94 -7.42 9.91
N ASP A 28 1.17 -6.36 9.83
CA ASP A 28 -0.19 -6.30 10.37
C ASP A 28 -1.25 -5.87 9.35
N ALA A 29 -0.86 -5.36 8.21
CA ALA A 29 -1.77 -4.95 7.15
C ALA A 29 -3.06 -4.26 7.67
N PRO A 30 -2.97 -3.28 8.59
CA PRO A 30 -4.15 -2.74 9.27
C PRO A 30 -5.11 -2.09 8.30
N THR A 31 -4.58 -1.46 7.26
CA THR A 31 -5.37 -0.79 6.24
C THR A 31 -6.09 -1.78 5.32
N ALA A 32 -5.38 -2.81 4.83
CA ALA A 32 -6.00 -3.87 4.02
C ALA A 32 -7.11 -4.58 4.80
N ALA A 33 -6.88 -4.86 6.07
CA ALA A 33 -7.88 -5.47 6.94
C ALA A 33 -9.09 -4.56 7.18
N GLU A 34 -8.87 -3.26 7.35
CA GLU A 34 -9.95 -2.28 7.49
C GLU A 34 -10.85 -2.24 6.24
N PHE A 35 -10.26 -2.30 5.05
CA PHE A 35 -11.01 -2.35 3.80
C PHE A 35 -11.90 -3.58 3.72
N ILE A 36 -11.35 -4.77 4.03
CA ILE A 36 -12.12 -6.03 4.02
C ILE A 36 -13.29 -5.97 5.00
N LEU A 37 -13.09 -5.42 6.20
CA LEU A 37 -14.11 -5.38 7.24
C LEU A 37 -15.23 -4.36 6.98
N LYS A 38 -14.92 -3.27 6.30
CA LYS A 38 -15.89 -2.19 6.07
C LYS A 38 -16.80 -2.44 4.90
N ASP A 39 -16.36 -3.20 3.93
CA ASP A 39 -17.10 -3.44 2.70
C ASP A 39 -17.02 -4.90 2.27
N SER A 40 -18.14 -5.59 2.30
CA SER A 40 -18.26 -6.99 1.87
C SER A 40 -18.05 -7.19 0.35
N ASN A 41 -17.98 -6.11 -0.41
CA ASN A 41 -17.82 -6.16 -1.87
C ASN A 41 -16.52 -5.46 -2.29
N THR A 42 -15.39 -5.88 -1.73
CA THR A 42 -14.07 -5.33 -2.02
C THR A 42 -13.17 -6.36 -2.67
N ASN A 43 -12.29 -5.86 -3.51
CA ASN A 43 -11.10 -6.57 -3.96
C ASN A 43 -9.90 -5.86 -3.32
N VAL A 44 -9.06 -6.58 -2.61
CA VAL A 44 -7.92 -5.97 -1.90
C VAL A 44 -6.62 -6.57 -2.39
N ILE A 45 -5.66 -5.70 -2.73
CA ILE A 45 -4.28 -6.06 -3.03
C ILE A 45 -3.40 -5.50 -1.92
N GLY A 46 -2.72 -6.36 -1.19
CA GLY A 46 -1.64 -6.01 -0.28
C GLY A 46 -0.29 -6.27 -0.94
N ILE A 47 0.67 -5.38 -0.73
CA ILE A 47 2.01 -5.49 -1.32
C ILE A 47 3.06 -5.30 -0.23
N GLU A 48 3.94 -6.29 -0.09
CA GLU A 48 4.99 -6.33 0.92
C GLU A 48 6.24 -7.05 0.38
N PRO A 49 7.40 -6.40 0.30
CA PRO A 49 8.61 -7.04 -0.20
C PRO A 49 9.37 -7.87 0.83
N TYR A 50 9.13 -7.63 2.15
CA TYR A 50 9.88 -8.29 3.20
C TYR A 50 9.27 -9.66 3.56
N GLU A 51 9.94 -10.74 3.16
CA GLU A 51 9.47 -12.11 3.37
C GLU A 51 9.08 -12.41 4.82
N LYS A 52 9.79 -11.84 5.81
CA LYS A 52 9.50 -12.02 7.23
C LYS A 52 8.11 -11.44 7.58
N ASN A 53 7.79 -10.26 7.05
CA ASN A 53 6.47 -9.66 7.23
C ASN A 53 5.38 -10.53 6.58
N ILE A 54 5.65 -11.04 5.38
CA ILE A 54 4.73 -11.95 4.65
C ILE A 54 4.50 -13.25 5.41
N GLU A 55 5.54 -13.84 5.99
CA GLU A 55 5.41 -15.05 6.79
C GLU A 55 4.54 -14.82 8.03
N ILE A 56 4.71 -13.69 8.70
CA ILE A 56 3.89 -13.28 9.84
C ILE A 56 2.43 -13.11 9.42
N LEU A 57 2.18 -12.39 8.32
CA LEU A 57 0.84 -12.19 7.78
C LEU A 57 0.15 -13.53 7.42
N LYS A 58 0.86 -14.43 6.73
CA LYS A 58 0.32 -15.73 6.29
C LYS A 58 0.08 -16.70 7.43
N ASN A 59 0.97 -16.75 8.40
CA ASN A 59 0.95 -17.76 9.45
C ASN A 59 0.26 -17.28 10.73
N GLY A 60 0.01 -15.99 10.88
CA GLY A 60 -0.55 -15.40 12.09
C GLY A 60 0.32 -15.61 13.33
N ARG A 61 1.61 -15.91 13.14
CA ARG A 61 2.54 -16.15 14.23
C ARG A 61 3.18 -14.83 14.66
N ASN A 62 3.07 -14.57 15.94
CA ASN A 62 3.77 -13.49 16.59
C ASN A 62 5.22 -13.93 16.86
N PRO A 63 6.24 -13.30 16.27
CA PRO A 63 7.58 -13.42 16.81
C PRO A 63 7.52 -12.93 18.27
N GLU A 64 8.24 -13.57 19.18
CA GLU A 64 8.28 -13.18 20.60
C GLU A 64 8.53 -11.68 20.71
N GLY A 65 7.61 -10.97 21.37
CA GLY A 65 7.71 -9.54 21.62
C GLY A 65 6.87 -8.61 20.74
N TYR A 66 6.25 -9.08 19.68
CA TYR A 66 5.29 -8.29 18.91
C TYR A 66 3.86 -8.44 19.44
N ASN A 67 3.17 -7.33 19.60
CA ASN A 67 1.72 -7.37 19.63
C ASN A 67 1.25 -7.73 18.22
N LEU A 68 0.59 -8.88 18.08
CA LEU A 68 0.02 -9.30 16.81
C LEU A 68 -0.89 -8.21 16.23
N PRO A 69 -1.01 -8.18 14.90
CA PRO A 69 -1.96 -7.35 14.21
C PRO A 69 -3.38 -7.69 14.66
N TYR A 70 -3.87 -6.91 15.56
CA TYR A 70 -5.25 -6.99 16.03
C TYR A 70 -6.06 -5.93 15.31
N ILE A 71 -7.03 -6.37 14.53
CA ILE A 71 -8.09 -5.49 14.09
C ILE A 71 -9.08 -5.36 15.25
N ARG A 72 -9.13 -4.18 15.81
CA ARG A 72 -10.09 -3.87 16.86
C ARG A 72 -11.39 -3.41 16.22
N LEU A 73 -12.39 -4.28 16.20
CA LEU A 73 -13.73 -3.91 15.76
C LEU A 73 -14.38 -2.87 16.71
N LYS A 74 -15.41 -2.18 16.22
CA LYS A 74 -16.16 -1.17 17.02
C LYS A 74 -16.80 -1.76 18.29
N ASP A 75 -17.13 -3.03 18.29
CA ASP A 75 -17.65 -3.80 19.44
C ASP A 75 -16.56 -4.29 20.40
N LYS A 76 -15.31 -3.86 20.19
CA LYS A 76 -14.11 -4.29 20.91
C LYS A 76 -13.64 -5.72 20.64
N THR A 77 -14.25 -6.45 19.75
CA THR A 77 -13.76 -7.75 19.29
C THR A 77 -12.39 -7.55 18.63
N ILE A 78 -11.45 -8.46 18.94
CA ILE A 78 -10.11 -8.45 18.41
C ILE A 78 -9.97 -9.63 17.45
N LEU A 79 -9.70 -9.36 16.17
CA LEU A 79 -9.49 -10.36 15.15
C LEU A 79 -8.03 -10.39 14.70
N LYS A 80 -7.50 -11.57 14.45
CA LYS A 80 -6.20 -11.74 13.81
C LYS A 80 -6.35 -11.57 12.31
N PHE A 81 -5.38 -10.96 11.64
CA PHE A 81 -5.44 -10.73 10.20
C PHE A 81 -5.73 -12.02 9.40
N GLY A 82 -5.06 -13.13 9.72
CA GLY A 82 -5.32 -14.41 9.08
C GLY A 82 -6.72 -15.01 9.35
N GLU A 83 -7.37 -14.62 10.43
CA GLU A 83 -8.76 -14.96 10.74
C GLU A 83 -9.72 -14.10 9.93
N VAL A 84 -9.38 -12.81 9.75
CA VAL A 84 -10.14 -11.87 8.93
C VAL A 84 -10.18 -12.35 7.48
N ILE A 85 -9.03 -12.65 6.88
CA ILE A 85 -8.97 -13.14 5.50
C ILE A 85 -9.80 -14.43 5.31
N LYS A 86 -9.79 -15.34 6.28
CA LYS A 86 -10.55 -16.61 6.22
C LYS A 86 -12.04 -16.43 6.48
N SER A 87 -12.43 -15.36 7.18
CA SER A 87 -13.82 -15.13 7.59
C SER A 87 -14.64 -14.37 6.57
N PHE A 88 -14.00 -13.78 5.56
CA PHE A 88 -14.65 -12.99 4.53
C PHE A 88 -14.36 -13.59 3.16
N ASP A 89 -15.40 -13.77 2.37
CA ASP A 89 -15.30 -14.26 0.97
C ASP A 89 -14.73 -13.20 0.00
N ASN A 90 -14.17 -12.11 0.54
CA ASN A 90 -13.60 -11.04 -0.26
C ASN A 90 -12.27 -11.47 -0.88
N PRO A 91 -12.07 -11.25 -2.18
CA PRO A 91 -10.79 -11.52 -2.80
C PRO A 91 -9.68 -10.66 -2.19
N PHE A 92 -8.65 -11.32 -1.65
CA PHE A 92 -7.44 -10.70 -1.14
C PHE A 92 -6.22 -11.33 -1.81
N LEU A 93 -5.38 -10.48 -2.39
CA LEU A 93 -4.10 -10.86 -2.99
C LEU A 93 -2.96 -10.21 -2.23
N LEU A 94 -2.03 -11.01 -1.72
CA LEU A 94 -0.78 -10.53 -1.12
C LEU A 94 0.36 -10.78 -2.09
N LEU A 95 0.96 -9.71 -2.60
CA LEU A 95 2.09 -9.73 -3.53
C LEU A 95 3.41 -9.52 -2.79
N GLU A 96 4.35 -10.43 -3.04
CA GLU A 96 5.72 -10.37 -2.51
C GLU A 96 6.64 -9.63 -3.47
N CYS A 97 6.55 -8.31 -3.47
CA CYS A 97 7.40 -7.45 -4.30
C CYS A 97 7.48 -6.02 -3.72
N ALA A 98 8.44 -5.25 -4.18
CA ALA A 98 8.48 -3.81 -3.98
C ALA A 98 7.83 -3.09 -5.15
N ILE A 99 7.35 -1.88 -4.89
CA ILE A 99 6.82 -0.99 -5.90
C ILE A 99 7.73 0.21 -6.08
N ASP A 100 8.06 0.50 -7.33
CA ASP A 100 8.77 1.71 -7.71
C ASP A 100 8.34 2.17 -9.12
N LYS A 101 8.73 3.36 -9.50
CA LYS A 101 8.52 3.87 -10.85
C LYS A 101 9.53 3.28 -11.83
N VAL A 102 9.34 2.02 -12.19
CA VAL A 102 10.17 1.29 -13.16
C VAL A 102 9.41 1.07 -14.47
N VAL A 103 10.13 1.05 -15.60
CA VAL A 103 9.56 0.79 -16.94
C VAL A 103 9.56 -0.69 -17.31
N ASN A 104 10.37 -1.49 -16.63
CA ASN A 104 10.44 -2.93 -16.75
C ASN A 104 10.66 -3.54 -15.37
N PRO A 105 10.21 -4.78 -15.12
CA PRO A 105 10.49 -5.47 -13.88
C PRO A 105 12.00 -5.58 -13.65
N VAL A 106 12.45 -5.28 -12.45
CA VAL A 106 13.86 -5.31 -12.06
C VAL A 106 14.04 -5.96 -10.69
N MET A 107 15.27 -6.35 -10.38
CA MET A 107 15.67 -6.70 -9.01
C MET A 107 16.35 -5.48 -8.41
N GLN A 108 15.92 -5.07 -7.21
CA GLN A 108 16.52 -3.94 -6.48
C GLN A 108 16.90 -4.34 -5.07
N ASP A 109 17.86 -3.63 -4.51
CA ASP A 109 18.23 -3.78 -3.12
C ASP A 109 17.13 -3.21 -2.23
N PHE A 110 16.77 -3.99 -1.21
CA PHE A 110 15.79 -3.65 -0.19
C PHE A 110 16.45 -3.76 1.19
N TYR A 111 16.44 -2.67 1.91
CA TYR A 111 17.09 -2.54 3.22
C TYR A 111 16.12 -2.99 4.30
N CYS A 112 16.36 -4.18 4.84
CA CYS A 112 15.54 -4.76 5.89
C CYS A 112 16.01 -4.27 7.25
N THR A 113 15.16 -3.62 7.99
CA THR A 113 15.41 -3.21 9.37
C THR A 113 15.06 -4.32 10.37
N GLY A 114 15.68 -4.27 11.56
CA GLY A 114 15.61 -5.36 12.55
C GLY A 114 14.23 -5.58 13.18
N ASP A 115 14.16 -6.62 13.99
CA ASP A 115 12.94 -7.27 14.48
C ASP A 115 11.84 -6.37 15.05
N LEU A 116 12.20 -5.28 15.73
CA LEU A 116 11.22 -4.38 16.35
C LEU A 116 10.76 -3.24 15.44
N ASN A 117 11.39 -3.06 14.28
CA ASN A 117 11.17 -1.92 13.39
C ASN A 117 11.10 -2.34 11.91
N THR A 118 10.56 -3.51 11.61
CA THR A 118 10.43 -3.99 10.21
C THR A 118 9.63 -3.03 9.33
N GLY A 119 8.79 -2.19 9.93
CA GLY A 119 8.05 -1.13 9.25
C GLY A 119 8.91 0.00 8.69
N CYS A 120 10.19 0.11 9.10
CA CYS A 120 11.13 1.09 8.55
C CYS A 120 11.93 0.55 7.36
N SER A 121 11.65 -0.67 6.90
CA SER A 121 12.33 -1.27 5.74
C SER A 121 11.92 -0.59 4.44
N SER A 122 12.88 -0.36 3.53
CA SER A 122 12.66 0.44 2.33
C SER A 122 13.58 0.04 1.18
N LEU A 123 13.23 0.46 -0.05
CA LEU A 123 14.15 0.51 -1.20
C LEU A 123 15.24 1.59 -1.04
N LEU A 124 15.03 2.53 -0.12
CA LEU A 124 16.04 3.52 0.25
C LEU A 124 16.80 3.07 1.49
N GLU A 125 18.09 3.33 1.54
CA GLU A 125 18.90 3.05 2.71
C GLU A 125 18.48 3.94 3.88
N PRO A 126 18.06 3.37 5.03
CA PRO A 126 17.70 4.15 6.21
C PRO A 126 18.85 5.02 6.71
N ASN A 127 18.52 6.19 7.19
CA ASN A 127 19.45 7.01 7.96
C ASN A 127 19.36 6.58 9.43
N GLU A 128 20.21 5.64 9.81
CA GLU A 128 20.21 5.00 11.14
C GLU A 128 20.27 6.03 12.30
N SER A 129 21.00 7.13 12.09
CA SER A 129 21.14 8.17 13.11
C SER A 129 19.86 8.97 13.35
N ILE A 130 18.96 9.03 12.38
CA ILE A 130 17.68 9.74 12.48
C ILE A 130 16.55 8.80 12.91
N LEU A 131 16.47 7.62 12.28
CA LEU A 131 15.42 6.65 12.58
C LEU A 131 15.67 5.86 13.88
N GLY A 132 16.93 5.77 14.32
CA GLY A 132 17.28 4.93 15.47
C GLY A 132 17.12 3.43 15.20
N VAL A 133 17.21 3.03 13.95
CA VAL A 133 17.10 1.63 13.49
C VAL A 133 18.41 1.19 12.86
N GLU A 134 18.67 -0.11 12.88
CA GLU A 134 19.81 -0.72 12.20
C GLU A 134 19.33 -1.53 10.99
N VAL A 135 20.09 -1.47 9.90
CA VAL A 135 19.88 -2.35 8.75
C VAL A 135 20.41 -3.74 9.09
N GLU A 136 19.50 -4.68 9.30
CA GLU A 136 19.82 -6.07 9.60
C GLU A 136 20.43 -6.78 8.39
N LYS A 137 19.86 -6.55 7.22
CA LYS A 137 20.31 -7.13 5.95
C LYS A 137 19.84 -6.33 4.76
N VAL A 138 20.53 -6.48 3.65
CA VAL A 138 20.09 -6.02 2.34
C VAL A 138 19.71 -7.24 1.50
N LYS A 139 18.54 -7.20 0.89
CA LYS A 139 18.01 -8.27 0.03
C LYS A 139 17.73 -7.74 -1.36
N SER A 140 17.90 -8.59 -2.35
CA SER A 140 17.42 -8.31 -3.70
C SER A 140 15.97 -8.75 -3.81
N VAL A 141 15.06 -7.82 -4.12
CA VAL A 141 13.61 -8.05 -4.24
C VAL A 141 13.10 -7.77 -5.64
N GLU A 142 12.08 -8.51 -6.05
CA GLU A 142 11.34 -8.16 -7.27
C GLU A 142 10.72 -6.77 -7.12
N THR A 143 10.96 -5.89 -8.08
CA THR A 143 10.42 -4.52 -8.11
C THR A 143 9.72 -4.28 -9.42
N VAL A 144 8.47 -3.85 -9.32
CA VAL A 144 7.58 -3.59 -10.46
C VAL A 144 6.85 -2.26 -10.27
N SER A 145 6.19 -1.77 -11.31
CA SER A 145 5.26 -0.64 -11.15
C SER A 145 3.84 -1.14 -10.88
N LEU A 146 3.02 -0.34 -10.20
CA LEU A 146 1.60 -0.66 -10.00
C LEU A 146 0.86 -0.80 -11.33
N SER A 147 1.23 0.00 -12.33
CA SER A 147 0.63 -0.13 -13.67
C SER A 147 0.88 -1.51 -14.28
N MET A 148 2.06 -2.11 -14.10
CA MET A 148 2.33 -3.47 -14.59
C MET A 148 1.43 -4.50 -13.89
N ILE A 149 1.25 -4.40 -12.58
CA ILE A 149 0.34 -5.29 -11.85
C ILE A 149 -1.08 -5.17 -12.38
N LEU A 150 -1.60 -3.95 -12.50
CA LEU A 150 -2.96 -3.70 -12.94
C LEU A 150 -3.18 -4.09 -14.41
N ASP A 151 -2.17 -3.91 -15.27
CA ASP A 151 -2.21 -4.33 -16.66
C ASP A 151 -2.21 -5.87 -16.80
N GLU A 152 -1.40 -6.59 -16.02
CA GLU A 152 -1.42 -8.07 -15.97
C GLU A 152 -2.76 -8.61 -15.46
N MET A 153 -3.41 -7.91 -14.53
CA MET A 153 -4.73 -8.24 -14.04
C MET A 153 -5.86 -7.90 -15.03
N ASN A 154 -5.55 -7.24 -16.14
CA ASN A 154 -6.52 -6.64 -17.07
C ASN A 154 -7.52 -5.72 -16.36
N PHE A 155 -7.09 -5.04 -15.29
CA PHE A 155 -7.95 -4.15 -14.52
C PHE A 155 -8.12 -2.80 -15.22
N ASP A 156 -9.37 -2.45 -15.54
CA ASP A 156 -9.73 -1.16 -16.13
C ASP A 156 -10.82 -0.41 -15.33
N GLY A 157 -11.08 -0.86 -14.11
CA GLY A 157 -12.05 -0.27 -13.19
C GLY A 157 -11.54 0.93 -12.42
N VAL A 158 -12.33 1.34 -11.43
CA VAL A 158 -11.97 2.38 -10.47
C VAL A 158 -11.24 1.77 -9.28
N THR A 159 -10.05 2.29 -8.98
CA THR A 159 -9.39 2.05 -7.69
C THR A 159 -10.01 2.96 -6.65
N ALA A 160 -10.72 2.39 -5.67
CA ALA A 160 -11.36 3.16 -4.63
C ALA A 160 -10.35 3.89 -3.75
N VAL A 161 -9.36 3.15 -3.27
CA VAL A 161 -8.30 3.70 -2.42
C VAL A 161 -6.95 3.09 -2.81
N LEU A 162 -5.96 3.94 -2.98
CA LEU A 162 -4.55 3.58 -2.96
C LEU A 162 -3.96 4.11 -1.65
N LYS A 163 -3.48 3.22 -0.78
CA LYS A 163 -2.65 3.59 0.38
C LYS A 163 -1.21 3.25 0.08
N THR A 164 -0.31 4.17 0.37
CA THR A 164 1.14 3.94 0.32
C THR A 164 1.79 4.32 1.64
N ASP A 165 2.74 3.50 2.06
CA ASP A 165 3.57 3.68 3.23
C ASP A 165 4.83 2.86 2.99
N THR A 166 5.70 3.39 2.16
CA THR A 166 6.85 2.70 1.59
C THR A 166 8.16 3.33 2.02
N GLN A 167 8.05 4.18 3.03
CA GLN A 167 9.20 4.67 3.73
C GLN A 167 10.16 5.41 2.79
N GLY A 168 9.66 6.54 2.25
CA GLY A 168 10.41 7.46 1.41
C GLY A 168 10.26 7.25 -0.11
N LYS A 169 9.56 6.18 -0.56
CA LYS A 169 9.30 5.94 -1.99
C LYS A 169 7.86 6.24 -2.42
N ASP A 170 7.05 6.78 -1.53
CA ASP A 170 5.61 6.93 -1.69
C ASP A 170 5.20 7.72 -2.94
N PHE A 171 5.88 8.81 -3.24
CA PHE A 171 5.62 9.58 -4.44
C PHE A 171 5.91 8.79 -5.72
N ASP A 172 7.01 8.01 -5.76
CA ASP A 172 7.32 7.16 -6.91
C ASP A 172 6.33 6.01 -7.04
N VAL A 173 5.86 5.45 -5.92
CA VAL A 173 4.80 4.43 -5.87
C VAL A 173 3.51 4.98 -6.49
N VAL A 174 3.05 6.16 -6.08
CA VAL A 174 1.85 6.79 -6.66
C VAL A 174 2.02 7.04 -8.16
N ARG A 175 3.17 7.56 -8.58
CA ARG A 175 3.48 7.78 -10.01
C ARG A 175 3.53 6.48 -10.82
N SER A 176 3.89 5.37 -10.19
CA SER A 176 3.97 4.05 -10.81
C SER A 176 2.60 3.50 -11.27
N MET A 177 1.49 4.07 -10.77
CA MET A 177 0.13 3.79 -11.24
C MET A 177 -0.09 4.14 -12.73
N GLY A 178 0.71 5.07 -13.27
CA GLY A 178 0.57 5.51 -14.65
C GLY A 178 -0.86 5.97 -14.97
N ARG A 179 -1.46 5.43 -16.04
CA ARG A 179 -2.83 5.77 -16.46
C ARG A 179 -3.91 5.42 -15.43
N HIS A 180 -3.68 4.42 -14.60
CA HIS A 180 -4.64 3.95 -13.60
C HIS A 180 -4.82 4.97 -12.46
N LEU A 181 -3.85 5.87 -12.25
CA LEU A 181 -3.97 6.95 -11.26
C LEU A 181 -5.16 7.87 -11.58
N LEU A 182 -5.44 8.12 -12.85
CA LEU A 182 -6.58 8.95 -13.27
C LEU A 182 -7.95 8.29 -12.97
N LYS A 183 -7.96 6.98 -12.72
CA LYS A 183 -9.13 6.19 -12.29
C LYS A 183 -9.08 5.83 -10.80
N THR A 184 -8.20 6.45 -10.03
CA THR A 184 -8.12 6.27 -8.58
C THR A 184 -8.92 7.37 -7.88
N PHE A 185 -9.79 6.99 -6.95
CA PHE A 185 -10.64 7.97 -6.24
C PHE A 185 -9.90 8.61 -5.08
N ILE A 186 -9.36 7.83 -4.16
CA ILE A 186 -8.62 8.31 -2.98
C ILE A 186 -7.18 7.83 -3.04
N VAL A 187 -6.25 8.74 -2.74
CA VAL A 187 -4.85 8.39 -2.44
C VAL A 187 -4.55 8.82 -1.01
N LYS A 188 -4.20 7.86 -0.16
CA LYS A 188 -3.63 8.07 1.17
C LYS A 188 -2.15 7.72 1.11
N SER A 189 -1.28 8.63 1.46
CA SER A 189 0.16 8.44 1.31
C SER A 189 0.93 9.05 2.48
N GLU A 190 1.93 8.33 2.97
CA GLU A 190 2.99 8.97 3.72
C GLU A 190 3.75 9.93 2.78
N TYR A 191 4.12 11.12 3.24
CA TYR A 191 4.70 12.10 2.31
C TYR A 191 5.85 12.90 2.91
N ASN A 192 6.17 12.70 4.16
CA ASN A 192 7.10 13.56 4.88
C ASN A 192 8.06 12.76 5.75
N THR A 193 9.06 12.18 5.13
CA THR A 193 10.05 11.34 5.79
C THR A 193 11.28 12.13 6.31
N TRP A 194 11.41 13.43 5.99
CA TRP A 194 12.37 14.37 6.57
C TRP A 194 13.83 13.90 6.61
N GLY A 195 14.32 13.30 5.51
CA GLY A 195 15.68 12.80 5.43
C GLY A 195 15.92 11.55 6.28
N GLN A 196 14.86 10.85 6.63
CA GLN A 196 14.92 9.55 7.31
C GLN A 196 15.61 8.50 6.46
N TYR A 197 15.64 8.71 5.16
CA TYR A 197 16.28 7.84 4.19
C TYR A 197 17.36 8.58 3.39
N LYS A 198 18.45 7.86 3.07
CA LYS A 198 19.54 8.42 2.24
C LYS A 198 19.03 8.60 0.80
N ASN A 199 19.47 9.68 0.18
CA ASN A 199 19.08 10.04 -1.19
C ASN A 199 17.59 10.33 -1.41
N GLU A 200 16.83 10.50 -0.33
CA GLU A 200 15.48 11.00 -0.43
C GLU A 200 15.47 12.44 -0.94
N PRO A 201 14.62 12.80 -1.93
CA PRO A 201 14.49 14.17 -2.37
C PRO A 201 13.98 15.08 -1.25
N THR A 202 14.69 16.17 -0.96
CA THR A 202 14.37 17.10 0.14
C THR A 202 13.07 17.86 -0.04
N ASP A 203 12.53 17.91 -1.26
CA ASP A 203 11.30 18.61 -1.66
C ASP A 203 10.18 17.65 -2.11
N SER A 204 10.33 16.37 -1.82
CA SER A 204 9.40 15.33 -2.31
C SER A 204 7.93 15.62 -1.98
N GLY A 205 7.65 16.14 -0.79
CA GLY A 205 6.30 16.48 -0.37
C GLY A 205 5.63 17.58 -1.18
N ALA A 206 6.35 18.68 -1.46
CA ALA A 206 5.82 19.79 -2.26
C ALA A 206 5.62 19.37 -3.73
N ALA A 207 6.61 18.67 -4.30
CA ALA A 207 6.53 18.16 -5.67
C ALA A 207 5.39 17.14 -5.81
N PHE A 208 5.15 16.32 -4.80
CA PHE A 208 4.04 15.37 -4.77
C PHE A 208 2.68 16.10 -4.79
N GLU A 209 2.50 17.10 -3.91
CA GLU A 209 1.25 17.88 -3.89
C GLU A 209 0.99 18.59 -5.23
N GLU A 210 2.02 19.21 -5.80
CA GLU A 210 1.91 19.89 -7.09
C GLU A 210 1.54 18.91 -8.22
N TYR A 211 2.21 17.77 -8.28
CA TYR A 211 1.91 16.73 -9.26
C TYR A 211 0.45 16.27 -9.17
N MET A 212 -0.03 15.95 -7.95
CA MET A 212 -1.39 15.48 -7.74
C MET A 212 -2.44 16.55 -8.13
N LYS A 213 -2.19 17.81 -7.79
CA LYS A 213 -3.05 18.93 -8.22
C LYS A 213 -3.10 19.08 -9.74
N CYS A 214 -1.95 18.99 -10.41
CA CYS A 214 -1.87 19.09 -11.88
C CYS A 214 -2.70 18.03 -12.61
N ILE A 215 -2.87 16.83 -12.02
CA ILE A 215 -3.65 15.74 -12.62
C ILE A 215 -5.11 15.66 -12.09
N GLY A 216 -5.55 16.66 -11.31
CA GLY A 216 -6.95 16.82 -10.91
C GLY A 216 -7.33 16.26 -9.55
N PHE A 217 -6.35 16.00 -8.68
CA PHE A 217 -6.60 15.67 -7.28
C PHE A 217 -6.61 16.93 -6.41
N GLU A 218 -7.42 16.91 -5.37
CA GLU A 218 -7.45 17.91 -4.30
C GLU A 218 -6.99 17.31 -2.98
N VAL A 219 -6.25 18.10 -2.20
CA VAL A 219 -5.88 17.72 -0.83
C VAL A 219 -7.12 17.81 0.04
N GLN A 220 -7.56 16.68 0.58
CA GLN A 220 -8.67 16.60 1.50
C GLN A 220 -8.24 16.81 2.94
N ARG A 221 -7.13 16.19 3.30
CA ARG A 221 -6.54 16.26 4.64
C ARG A 221 -5.03 16.11 4.54
N LYS A 222 -4.33 16.74 5.47
CA LYS A 222 -2.89 16.66 5.62
C LYS A 222 -2.55 16.77 7.09
N ASP A 223 -1.70 15.90 7.59
CA ASP A 223 -1.13 15.98 8.94
C ASP A 223 0.40 15.92 8.88
N SER A 224 1.07 15.55 9.97
CA SER A 224 2.54 15.58 10.04
C SER A 224 3.21 14.47 9.21
N ALA A 225 2.53 13.38 8.94
CA ALA A 225 3.08 12.22 8.23
C ALA A 225 2.31 11.89 6.95
N ASP A 226 0.99 11.95 7.01
CA ASP A 226 0.09 11.50 5.94
C ASP A 226 -0.52 12.66 5.16
N ILE A 227 -0.75 12.42 3.86
CA ILE A 227 -1.54 13.28 3.00
C ILE A 227 -2.64 12.48 2.31
N PHE A 228 -3.84 13.07 2.21
CA PHE A 228 -5.01 12.47 1.60
C PHE A 228 -5.44 13.31 0.41
N PHE A 229 -5.55 12.68 -0.74
CA PHE A 229 -6.01 13.29 -1.98
C PHE A 229 -7.31 12.67 -2.45
N ILE A 230 -8.20 13.48 -3.01
CA ILE A 230 -9.41 13.04 -3.69
C ILE A 230 -9.38 13.46 -5.14
N ASN A 231 -9.68 12.52 -6.03
CA ASN A 231 -9.86 12.78 -7.45
C ASN A 231 -11.26 13.34 -7.70
N LYS A 232 -11.35 14.63 -7.99
CA LYS A 232 -12.64 15.32 -8.19
C LYS A 232 -13.44 14.77 -9.36
N LYS A 233 -12.78 14.39 -10.46
CA LYS A 233 -13.47 13.82 -11.63
C LYS A 233 -14.15 12.50 -11.31
N ILE A 234 -13.50 11.65 -10.50
CA ILE A 234 -14.11 10.41 -10.06
C ILE A 234 -15.22 10.70 -9.07
N GLN A 235 -15.01 11.60 -8.11
CA GLN A 235 -16.04 12.02 -7.16
C GLN A 235 -17.33 12.48 -7.86
N ASP A 236 -17.19 13.32 -8.87
CA ASP A 236 -18.33 13.87 -9.63
C ASP A 236 -19.05 12.81 -10.50
N SER A 237 -18.40 11.67 -10.76
CA SER A 237 -18.96 10.52 -11.51
C SER A 237 -19.68 9.50 -10.63
N LEU A 238 -19.45 9.53 -9.31
CA LEU A 238 -20.06 8.63 -8.34
C LEU A 238 -21.40 9.18 -7.84
N THR A 239 -22.30 8.29 -7.47
CA THR A 239 -23.51 8.68 -6.72
C THR A 239 -23.14 9.18 -5.31
N GLU A 240 -24.05 9.90 -4.66
CA GLU A 240 -23.83 10.38 -3.29
C GLU A 240 -23.60 9.21 -2.31
N ASP A 241 -24.36 8.12 -2.46
CA ASP A 241 -24.23 6.92 -1.62
C ASP A 241 -22.88 6.22 -1.83
N GLU A 242 -22.43 6.10 -3.07
CA GLU A 242 -21.09 5.55 -3.38
C GLU A 242 -19.98 6.42 -2.81
N THR A 243 -20.09 7.73 -2.99
CA THR A 243 -19.13 8.69 -2.45
C THR A 243 -19.06 8.60 -0.93
N LEU A 244 -20.19 8.60 -0.23
CA LEU A 244 -20.25 8.47 1.22
C LEU A 244 -19.72 7.12 1.72
N ARG A 245 -19.95 6.04 0.97
CA ARG A 245 -19.42 4.70 1.28
C ARG A 245 -17.90 4.70 1.20
N LEU A 246 -17.33 5.26 0.13
CA LEU A 246 -15.89 5.27 -0.10
C LEU A 246 -15.13 6.26 0.81
N LEU A 247 -15.75 7.39 1.19
CA LEU A 247 -15.15 8.38 2.10
C LEU A 247 -15.09 7.91 3.57
N LYS A 248 -15.72 6.80 3.92
CA LYS A 248 -15.63 6.24 5.28
C LYS A 248 -14.29 5.53 5.56
N HIS A 249 -13.42 5.44 4.58
CA HIS A 249 -12.07 4.90 4.65
C HIS A 249 -11.04 6.02 4.76
#